data_0658de048b2a6add163575ebd2fc17a6
#
_entry.id   0658de048b2a6add163575ebd2fc17a6
#
_cell.length_a   1.000
_cell.length_b   1.000
_cell.length_c   1.000
_cell.angle_alpha   90.00
_cell.angle_beta   90.00
_cell.angle_gamma   90.00
#
_symmetry.space_group_name_H-M   'P 1'
#
loop_
_entity.id
_entity.type
_entity.pdbx_description
1 polymer ?
#
loop_
_entity_poly.entity_id
_entity_poly.type
_entity_poly.pdbx_seq_one_letter_code
_entity_poly.pdbx_strand_id
1 'polypeptide(L)'
;MSKHVDHGDAEARRTIGRGRSPEWPKVEKAFRAIHPQCVACIVKSVAHVQIHHRFPFHYCVALGRPDLELDMRNLITLCEWKTPAPNHHELVGHLADWQSSNLNVASDALVFRGMSAAEIRKDPRWIKKVATRLKPLDQMTAADKKAFTKDMNATFPKK
;
A
#
# COMPACT_ATOMS: atom_id res chain seq x y z
N MET A 1 24.14 -4.75 -4.68
CA MET A 1 22.69 -4.99 -4.53
C MET A 1 22.14 -4.04 -3.50
N SER A 2 21.35 -3.09 -3.90
CA SER A 2 20.62 -2.25 -2.94
C SER A 2 19.66 -3.14 -2.17
N LYS A 3 19.82 -3.27 -0.85
CA LYS A 3 18.82 -3.98 -0.02
C LYS A 3 17.52 -3.17 -0.15
N HIS A 4 16.50 -3.83 -0.69
CA HIS A 4 15.15 -3.25 -0.69
C HIS A 4 14.75 -2.96 0.77
N VAL A 5 14.37 -1.73 1.04
CA VAL A 5 13.87 -1.35 2.37
C VAL A 5 12.39 -1.67 2.40
N ASP A 6 11.97 -2.60 3.25
CA ASP A 6 10.56 -2.83 3.53
C ASP A 6 10.04 -1.69 4.44
N HIS A 7 9.51 -0.66 3.81
CA HIS A 7 8.95 0.51 4.52
C HIS A 7 7.82 0.11 5.47
N GLY A 8 7.01 -0.90 5.11
CA GLY A 8 5.95 -1.39 5.97
C GLY A 8 6.47 -2.07 7.24
N ASP A 9 7.56 -2.82 7.16
CA ASP A 9 8.21 -3.43 8.33
C ASP A 9 8.81 -2.37 9.25
N ALA A 10 9.50 -1.37 8.68
CA ALA A 10 10.07 -0.26 9.44
C ALA A 10 8.98 0.55 10.17
N GLU A 11 7.89 0.90 9.50
CA GLU A 11 6.77 1.60 10.11
C GLU A 11 6.08 0.77 11.20
N ALA A 12 5.92 -0.54 11.01
CA ALA A 12 5.35 -1.42 12.02
C ALA A 12 6.23 -1.48 13.28
N ARG A 13 7.53 -1.62 13.13
CA ARG A 13 8.47 -1.60 14.28
C ARG A 13 8.38 -0.29 15.05
N ARG A 14 8.28 0.83 14.34
CA ARG A 14 8.17 2.17 14.93
C ARG A 14 6.83 2.37 15.64
N THR A 15 5.71 1.90 15.09
CA THR A 15 4.36 2.26 15.54
C THR A 15 3.69 1.23 16.44
N ILE A 16 3.99 -0.06 16.25
CA ILE A 16 3.39 -1.17 17.01
C ILE A 16 4.44 -2.08 17.68
N GLY A 17 5.74 -1.73 17.60
CA GLY A 17 6.81 -2.43 18.29
C GLY A 17 7.16 -3.82 17.74
N ARG A 18 6.59 -4.21 16.59
CA ARG A 18 6.92 -5.47 15.91
C ARG A 18 7.01 -5.30 14.40
N GLY A 19 7.78 -6.16 13.77
CA GLY A 19 7.84 -6.26 12.32
C GLY A 19 6.70 -7.11 11.72
N ARG A 20 6.87 -7.49 10.47
CA ARG A 20 5.95 -8.39 9.75
C ARG A 20 5.87 -9.76 10.42
N SER A 21 4.74 -10.43 10.21
CA SER A 21 4.56 -11.84 10.57
C SER A 21 5.63 -12.72 9.91
N PRO A 22 6.11 -13.78 10.62
CA PRO A 22 6.98 -14.79 10.02
C PRO A 22 6.39 -15.49 8.79
N GLU A 23 5.05 -15.52 8.67
CA GLU A 23 4.34 -16.10 7.53
C GLU A 23 4.30 -15.16 6.30
N TRP A 24 4.65 -13.89 6.46
CA TRP A 24 4.60 -12.91 5.37
C TRP A 24 5.37 -13.35 4.11
N PRO A 25 6.61 -13.85 4.17
CA PRO A 25 7.34 -14.23 2.96
C PRO A 25 6.63 -15.32 2.15
N LYS A 26 5.94 -16.23 2.81
CA LYS A 26 5.15 -17.30 2.17
C LYS A 26 3.92 -16.72 1.46
N VAL A 27 3.19 -15.85 2.12
CA VAL A 27 2.00 -15.19 1.55
C VAL A 27 2.40 -14.28 0.40
N GLU A 28 3.44 -13.47 0.56
CA GLU A 28 3.98 -12.60 -0.48
C GLU A 28 4.37 -13.39 -1.74
N LYS A 29 5.10 -14.50 -1.57
CA LYS A 29 5.50 -15.37 -2.67
C LYS A 29 4.29 -15.96 -3.40
N ALA A 30 3.30 -16.45 -2.64
CA ALA A 30 2.08 -17.03 -3.21
C ALA A 30 1.25 -15.99 -3.96
N PHE A 31 1.10 -14.79 -3.40
CA PHE A 31 0.39 -13.69 -4.05
C PHE A 31 1.09 -13.25 -5.34
N ARG A 32 2.41 -13.08 -5.28
CA ARG A 32 3.23 -12.69 -6.45
C ARG A 32 3.17 -13.72 -7.58
N ALA A 33 3.04 -15.00 -7.27
CA ALA A 33 2.89 -16.06 -8.27
C ALA A 33 1.56 -15.94 -9.06
N ILE A 34 0.49 -15.48 -8.40
CA ILE A 34 -0.85 -15.34 -9.00
C ILE A 34 -1.00 -13.96 -9.65
N HIS A 35 -0.41 -12.92 -9.05
CA HIS A 35 -0.51 -11.52 -9.45
C HIS A 35 0.88 -10.90 -9.69
N PRO A 36 1.61 -11.35 -10.73
CA PRO A 36 3.01 -10.94 -10.94
C PRO A 36 3.17 -9.54 -11.53
N GLN A 37 2.09 -8.94 -12.02
CA GLN A 37 2.12 -7.70 -12.79
C GLN A 37 1.57 -6.53 -11.98
N CYS A 38 2.23 -5.35 -12.11
CA CYS A 38 1.68 -4.10 -11.61
C CYS A 38 0.27 -3.85 -12.18
N VAL A 39 -0.68 -3.52 -11.32
CA VAL A 39 -2.07 -3.24 -11.72
C VAL A 39 -2.18 -1.99 -12.61
N ALA A 40 -1.32 -0.99 -12.37
CA ALA A 40 -1.35 0.29 -13.08
C ALA A 40 -0.49 0.31 -14.36
N CYS A 41 0.35 -0.70 -14.59
CA CYS A 41 1.16 -0.82 -15.82
C CYS A 41 1.53 -2.28 -16.10
N ILE A 42 2.39 -2.51 -17.11
CA ILE A 42 2.75 -3.87 -17.56
C ILE A 42 3.99 -4.45 -16.87
N VAL A 43 4.61 -3.73 -15.94
CA VAL A 43 5.82 -4.20 -15.24
C VAL A 43 5.49 -5.42 -14.39
N LYS A 44 6.21 -6.52 -14.61
CA LYS A 44 6.06 -7.79 -13.90
C LYS A 44 7.38 -8.42 -13.45
N SER A 45 8.48 -7.71 -13.60
CA SER A 45 9.78 -8.18 -13.08
C SER A 45 9.76 -8.21 -11.55
N VAL A 46 10.13 -9.34 -10.95
CA VAL A 46 10.22 -9.51 -9.50
C VAL A 46 11.10 -8.44 -8.84
N ALA A 47 12.17 -7.99 -9.55
CA ALA A 47 13.05 -6.93 -9.07
C ALA A 47 12.42 -5.54 -9.06
N HIS A 48 11.27 -5.36 -9.73
CA HIS A 48 10.66 -4.04 -9.96
C HIS A 48 9.18 -3.98 -9.58
N VAL A 49 8.65 -4.98 -8.90
CA VAL A 49 7.31 -4.97 -8.34
C VAL A 49 7.32 -5.26 -6.85
N GLN A 50 6.42 -4.61 -6.14
CA GLN A 50 6.20 -4.79 -4.70
C GLN A 50 4.78 -5.22 -4.44
N ILE A 51 4.59 -6.03 -3.41
CA ILE A 51 3.26 -6.37 -2.90
C ILE A 51 2.92 -5.34 -1.82
N HIS A 52 1.89 -4.57 -2.11
CA HIS A 52 1.42 -3.47 -1.28
C HIS A 52 0.13 -3.88 -0.55
N HIS A 53 0.02 -3.52 0.73
CA HIS A 53 -1.23 -3.68 1.48
C HIS A 53 -2.18 -2.52 1.15
N ARG A 54 -3.40 -2.81 0.73
CA ARG A 54 -4.45 -1.81 0.47
C ARG A 54 -4.80 -1.03 1.73
N PHE A 55 -4.95 -1.73 2.86
CA PHE A 55 -4.95 -1.17 4.20
C PHE A 55 -3.63 -1.57 4.86
N PRO A 56 -2.78 -0.62 5.28
CA PRO A 56 -1.46 -0.93 5.81
C PRO A 56 -1.54 -1.89 7.00
N PHE A 57 -0.75 -2.94 7.00
CA PHE A 57 -0.89 -4.02 7.98
C PHE A 57 -0.70 -3.55 9.42
N HIS A 58 0.21 -2.60 9.67
CA HIS A 58 0.43 -2.09 11.02
C HIS A 58 -0.76 -1.29 11.56
N TYR A 59 -1.53 -0.60 10.70
CA TYR A 59 -2.83 -0.01 11.09
C TYR A 59 -3.85 -1.11 11.40
N CYS A 60 -3.92 -2.12 10.53
CA CYS A 60 -4.85 -3.24 10.75
C CYS A 60 -4.58 -3.95 12.06
N VAL A 61 -3.31 -4.24 12.36
CA VAL A 61 -2.90 -4.87 13.64
C VAL A 61 -3.27 -3.98 14.83
N ALA A 62 -2.91 -2.70 14.79
CA ALA A 62 -3.18 -1.75 15.87
C ALA A 62 -4.67 -1.55 16.13
N LEU A 63 -5.50 -1.69 15.10
CA LEU A 63 -6.95 -1.45 15.15
C LEU A 63 -7.78 -2.75 15.17
N GLY A 64 -7.16 -3.87 15.60
CA GLY A 64 -7.87 -5.11 15.93
C GLY A 64 -8.17 -6.04 14.76
N ARG A 65 -7.46 -5.89 13.62
CA ARG A 65 -7.58 -6.75 12.43
C ARG A 65 -6.22 -7.31 11.98
N PRO A 66 -5.50 -8.04 12.86
CA PRO A 66 -4.21 -8.66 12.48
C PRO A 66 -4.33 -9.69 11.35
N ASP A 67 -5.52 -10.26 11.15
CA ASP A 67 -5.85 -11.15 10.03
C ASP A 67 -5.56 -10.53 8.65
N LEU A 68 -5.73 -9.22 8.51
CA LEU A 68 -5.55 -8.51 7.25
C LEU A 68 -4.09 -8.33 6.83
N GLU A 69 -3.12 -8.64 7.70
CA GLU A 69 -1.70 -8.67 7.32
C GLU A 69 -1.43 -9.75 6.26
N LEU A 70 -2.08 -10.91 6.41
CA LEU A 70 -1.87 -12.09 5.56
C LEU A 70 -3.02 -12.37 4.60
N ASP A 71 -4.08 -11.55 4.62
CA ASP A 71 -5.23 -11.73 3.74
C ASP A 71 -4.91 -11.23 2.33
N MET A 72 -4.88 -12.15 1.36
CA MET A 72 -4.59 -11.83 -0.04
C MET A 72 -5.56 -10.79 -0.65
N ARG A 73 -6.78 -10.64 -0.14
CA ARG A 73 -7.73 -9.61 -0.59
C ARG A 73 -7.25 -8.19 -0.26
N ASN A 74 -6.40 -8.07 0.78
CA ASN A 74 -5.79 -6.82 1.19
C ASN A 74 -4.49 -6.49 0.42
N LEU A 75 -4.13 -7.27 -0.59
CA LEU A 75 -2.87 -7.14 -1.31
C LEU A 75 -3.09 -6.65 -2.75
N ILE A 76 -2.10 -5.95 -3.28
CA ILE A 76 -2.05 -5.50 -4.67
C ILE A 76 -0.59 -5.41 -5.13
N THR A 77 -0.34 -5.72 -6.40
CA THR A 77 1.01 -5.60 -6.99
C THR A 77 1.18 -4.24 -7.65
N LEU A 78 2.22 -3.52 -7.26
CA LEU A 78 2.59 -2.21 -7.83
C LEU A 78 4.08 -2.21 -8.21
N CYS A 79 4.43 -1.48 -9.27
CA CYS A 79 5.83 -1.33 -9.64
C CYS A 79 6.55 -0.33 -8.73
N GLU A 80 7.84 -0.60 -8.50
CA GLU A 80 8.76 0.27 -7.77
C GLU A 80 9.97 0.62 -8.65
N TRP A 81 9.72 0.81 -9.92
CA TRP A 81 10.74 1.18 -10.89
C TRP A 81 10.97 2.69 -10.88
N LYS A 82 12.22 3.11 -10.67
CA LYS A 82 12.55 4.54 -10.56
C LYS A 82 12.60 5.26 -11.91
N THR A 83 13.00 4.58 -12.97
CA THR A 83 13.07 5.12 -14.35
C THR A 83 13.14 3.96 -15.36
N PRO A 84 12.49 4.05 -16.54
CA PRO A 84 11.63 5.14 -17.04
C PRO A 84 10.16 5.02 -16.56
N ALA A 85 9.79 3.91 -15.90
CA ALA A 85 8.41 3.70 -15.48
C ALA A 85 8.03 4.59 -14.29
N PRO A 86 6.78 5.02 -14.19
CA PRO A 86 6.28 5.66 -12.99
C PRO A 86 6.36 4.68 -11.83
N ASN A 87 6.89 5.10 -10.69
CA ASN A 87 6.86 4.31 -9.46
C ASN A 87 5.44 4.31 -8.89
N HIS A 88 4.59 3.37 -9.35
CA HIS A 88 3.19 3.32 -8.91
C HIS A 88 3.05 2.95 -7.43
N HIS A 89 4.02 2.21 -6.86
CA HIS A 89 4.05 1.94 -5.42
C HIS A 89 4.18 3.24 -4.62
N GLU A 90 5.12 4.11 -4.98
CA GLU A 90 5.28 5.41 -4.36
C GLU A 90 4.11 6.36 -4.67
N LEU A 91 3.80 6.54 -5.98
CA LEU A 91 2.85 7.58 -6.41
C LEU A 91 1.40 7.24 -6.10
N VAL A 92 0.98 6.00 -6.32
CA VAL A 92 -0.41 5.58 -6.18
C VAL A 92 -0.63 4.85 -4.85
N GLY A 93 0.31 4.02 -4.43
CA GLY A 93 0.24 3.28 -3.18
C GLY A 93 0.42 4.15 -1.95
N HIS A 94 1.42 5.02 -1.97
CA HIS A 94 1.81 5.86 -0.83
C HIS A 94 1.54 7.36 -1.02
N LEU A 95 1.03 7.79 -2.19
CA LEU A 95 0.79 9.20 -2.50
C LEU A 95 2.03 10.09 -2.29
N ALA A 96 3.20 9.58 -2.71
CA ALA A 96 4.51 10.19 -2.56
C ALA A 96 4.97 10.43 -1.10
N ASP A 97 4.43 9.67 -0.15
CA ASP A 97 4.82 9.71 1.25
C ASP A 97 4.80 8.30 1.86
N TRP A 98 5.97 7.72 2.14
CA TRP A 98 6.10 6.37 2.68
C TRP A 98 5.47 6.16 4.05
N GLN A 99 5.17 7.23 4.79
CA GLN A 99 4.43 7.18 6.05
C GLN A 99 2.90 7.23 5.85
N SER A 100 2.45 7.42 4.60
CA SER A 100 1.04 7.43 4.24
C SER A 100 0.68 6.22 3.38
N SER A 101 -0.61 6.04 3.13
CA SER A 101 -1.12 5.01 2.24
C SER A 101 -2.43 5.46 1.59
N ASN A 102 -2.63 5.03 0.35
CA ASN A 102 -3.86 5.26 -0.37
C ASN A 102 -4.83 4.10 -0.16
N LEU A 103 -5.86 4.30 0.65
CA LEU A 103 -6.86 3.26 0.92
C LEU A 103 -7.71 2.90 -0.31
N ASN A 104 -7.72 3.77 -1.33
CA ASN A 104 -8.40 3.54 -2.62
C ASN A 104 -7.43 3.07 -3.72
N VAL A 105 -6.27 2.55 -3.36
CA VAL A 105 -5.20 2.19 -4.30
C VAL A 105 -5.67 1.28 -5.44
N ALA A 106 -6.57 0.35 -5.17
CA ALA A 106 -7.06 -0.60 -6.19
C ALA A 106 -7.83 0.09 -7.32
N SER A 107 -8.71 1.03 -6.99
CA SER A 107 -9.44 1.83 -7.99
C SER A 107 -8.55 2.88 -8.65
N ASP A 108 -7.70 3.55 -7.86
CA ASP A 108 -6.84 4.60 -8.37
C ASP A 108 -5.74 4.07 -9.29
N ALA A 109 -5.23 2.88 -9.06
CA ALA A 109 -4.30 2.22 -9.98
C ALA A 109 -4.88 2.06 -11.40
N LEU A 110 -6.19 1.86 -11.52
CA LEU A 110 -6.88 1.81 -12.80
C LEU A 110 -7.10 3.22 -13.38
N VAL A 111 -7.41 4.20 -12.54
CA VAL A 111 -7.60 5.61 -12.97
C VAL A 111 -6.31 6.17 -13.55
N PHE A 112 -5.16 5.90 -12.93
CA PHE A 112 -3.85 6.41 -13.37
C PHE A 112 -3.11 5.47 -14.35
N ARG A 113 -3.78 4.44 -14.83
CA ARG A 113 -3.20 3.45 -15.73
C ARG A 113 -2.71 4.09 -17.02
N GLY A 114 -1.46 3.78 -17.41
CA GLY A 114 -0.86 4.30 -18.62
C GLY A 114 -0.36 5.74 -18.55
N MET A 115 -0.55 6.43 -17.42
CA MET A 115 -0.03 7.78 -17.22
C MET A 115 1.44 7.74 -16.77
N SER A 116 2.23 8.68 -17.26
CA SER A 116 3.59 8.92 -16.77
C SER A 116 3.58 9.49 -15.35
N ALA A 117 4.73 9.42 -14.65
CA ALA A 117 4.88 10.03 -13.33
C ALA A 117 4.58 11.55 -13.34
N ALA A 118 4.99 12.24 -14.41
CA ALA A 118 4.75 13.68 -14.57
C ALA A 118 3.25 14.00 -14.76
N GLU A 119 2.54 13.17 -15.53
CA GLU A 119 1.09 13.31 -15.72
C GLU A 119 0.33 13.05 -14.43
N ILE A 120 0.67 11.98 -13.69
CA ILE A 120 0.05 11.67 -12.40
C ILE A 120 0.25 12.85 -11.43
N ARG A 121 1.47 13.38 -11.29
CA ARG A 121 1.78 14.49 -10.37
C ARG A 121 1.04 15.80 -10.70
N LYS A 122 0.60 15.97 -11.94
CA LYS A 122 -0.19 17.15 -12.39
C LYS A 122 -1.69 16.90 -12.37
N ASP A 123 -2.13 15.65 -12.18
CA ASP A 123 -3.55 15.31 -12.20
C ASP A 123 -4.27 15.87 -10.95
N PRO A 124 -5.33 16.66 -11.12
CA PRO A 124 -6.07 17.28 -10.01
C PRO A 124 -6.62 16.26 -9.00
N ARG A 125 -6.96 15.05 -9.47
CA ARG A 125 -7.44 13.95 -8.61
C ARG A 125 -6.34 13.46 -7.68
N TRP A 126 -5.11 13.32 -8.20
CA TRP A 126 -3.95 12.92 -7.41
C TRP A 126 -3.56 14.03 -6.41
N ILE A 127 -3.52 15.29 -6.86
CA ILE A 127 -3.21 16.45 -6.01
C ILE A 127 -4.18 16.52 -4.82
N LYS A 128 -5.49 16.35 -5.07
CA LYS A 128 -6.51 16.31 -4.02
C LYS A 128 -6.26 15.18 -3.00
N LYS A 129 -5.89 13.99 -3.46
CA LYS A 129 -5.58 12.86 -2.58
C LYS A 129 -4.33 13.11 -1.73
N VAL A 130 -3.30 13.70 -2.31
CA VAL A 130 -2.09 14.09 -1.57
C VAL A 130 -2.41 15.09 -0.45
N ALA A 131 -3.29 16.05 -0.71
CA ALA A 131 -3.71 17.04 0.29
C ALA A 131 -4.49 16.43 1.46
N THR A 132 -5.12 15.26 1.27
CA THR A 132 -5.92 14.54 2.28
C THR A 132 -5.36 13.17 2.62
N ARG A 133 -4.04 12.99 2.52
CA ARG A 133 -3.36 11.74 2.83
C ARG A 133 -3.70 11.21 4.22
N LEU A 134 -3.70 9.89 4.33
CA LEU A 134 -3.78 9.21 5.62
C LEU A 134 -2.63 9.67 6.53
N LYS A 135 -2.97 10.06 7.76
CA LYS A 135 -1.97 10.42 8.76
C LYS A 135 -1.19 9.19 9.22
N PRO A 136 0.08 9.32 9.61
CA PRO A 136 0.78 8.28 10.34
C PRO A 136 -0.03 7.79 11.55
N LEU A 137 0.05 6.51 11.88
CA LEU A 137 -0.78 5.87 12.91
C LEU A 137 -0.69 6.58 14.27
N ASP A 138 0.50 7.01 14.65
CA ASP A 138 0.77 7.72 15.90
C ASP A 138 0.27 9.18 15.92
N GLN A 139 -0.10 9.71 14.76
CA GLN A 139 -0.68 11.06 14.61
C GLN A 139 -2.21 11.03 14.39
N MET A 140 -2.80 9.84 14.31
CA MET A 140 -4.25 9.70 14.14
C MET A 140 -5.00 10.05 15.42
N THR A 141 -6.03 10.88 15.26
CA THR A 141 -7.01 11.15 16.33
C THR A 141 -7.93 9.93 16.55
N ALA A 142 -8.68 9.93 17.64
CA ALA A 142 -9.72 8.91 17.86
C ALA A 142 -10.75 8.86 16.73
N ALA A 143 -11.11 10.03 16.17
CA ALA A 143 -12.02 10.12 15.03
C ALA A 143 -11.40 9.52 13.77
N ASP A 144 -10.11 9.79 13.48
CA ASP A 144 -9.39 9.20 12.35
C ASP A 144 -9.35 7.67 12.46
N LYS A 145 -9.03 7.14 13.65
CA LYS A 145 -9.01 5.69 13.92
C LYS A 145 -10.38 5.04 13.73
N LYS A 146 -11.44 5.70 14.20
CA LYS A 146 -12.83 5.22 14.03
C LYS A 146 -13.22 5.18 12.57
N ALA A 147 -12.90 6.23 11.79
CA ALA A 147 -13.17 6.27 10.35
C ALA A 147 -12.41 5.17 9.60
N PHE A 148 -11.10 5.03 9.86
CA PHE A 148 -10.29 3.96 9.28
C PHE A 148 -10.85 2.57 9.60
N THR A 149 -11.21 2.30 10.85
CA THR A 149 -11.77 1.02 11.28
C THR A 149 -13.10 0.72 10.59
N LYS A 150 -13.95 1.74 10.42
CA LYS A 150 -15.21 1.61 9.68
C LYS A 150 -14.95 1.21 8.24
N ASP A 151 -14.06 1.91 7.54
CA ASP A 151 -13.75 1.64 6.13
C ASP A 151 -13.10 0.26 5.94
N MET A 152 -12.17 -0.10 6.83
CA MET A 152 -11.51 -1.40 6.85
C MET A 152 -12.51 -2.54 7.01
N ASN A 153 -13.44 -2.44 7.96
CA ASN A 153 -14.44 -3.47 8.23
C ASN A 153 -15.52 -3.52 7.14
N ALA A 154 -15.86 -2.41 6.50
CA ALA A 154 -16.76 -2.37 5.36
C ALA A 154 -16.14 -3.03 4.12
N THR A 155 -14.84 -2.80 3.88
CA THR A 155 -14.11 -3.38 2.75
C THR A 155 -13.82 -4.87 2.96
N PHE A 156 -13.48 -5.27 4.19
CA PHE A 156 -13.15 -6.64 4.58
C PHE A 156 -13.99 -7.06 5.78
N PRO A 157 -15.26 -7.44 5.59
CA PRO A 157 -16.09 -7.94 6.67
C PRO A 157 -15.41 -9.11 7.40
N LYS A 158 -15.55 -9.17 8.73
CA LYS A 158 -15.12 -10.34 9.50
C LYS A 158 -15.93 -11.55 9.03
N LYS A 159 -15.23 -12.65 8.83
CA LYS A 159 -15.86 -13.95 8.55
C LYS A 159 -16.56 -14.46 9.80
#